data_9a2ee2772ee30feb86de8b5a3ee451de
#
_entry.id   9a2ee2772ee30feb86de8b5a3ee451de
#
_cell.length_a   1.000
_cell.length_b   1.000
_cell.length_c   1.000
_cell.angle_alpha   90.00
_cell.angle_beta   90.00
_cell.angle_gamma   90.00
#
_symmetry.space_group_name_H-M   'P 1'
#
loop_
_entity.id
_entity.type
_entity.pdbx_description
1 polymer ?
#
loop_
_entity_poly.entity_id
_entity_poly.type
_entity_poly.pdbx_seq_one_letter_code
_entity_poly.pdbx_strand_id
1 'polypeptide(L)'
;MSDLLCTRHRLYALRGATRCLNQAEDVCKQVSQLYDSILEKNGITEDAIVSLIFSQTGDLDVLNSAAALRQTGRAGELALFAVQEAETANALPYTIRALVHCYMPEGTRPCHVYRNGAEVLRPERGSINH
;
A
#
# COMPACT_ATOMS: atom_id res chain seq x y z
N MET A 1 26.97 -10.82 -17.44
CA MET A 1 25.94 -10.79 -17.60
C MET A 1 25.32 -11.81 -17.05
N SER A 2 25.95 -12.60 -16.88
CA SER A 2 25.37 -13.71 -16.38
C SER A 2 24.65 -13.49 -15.11
N ASP A 3 25.12 -12.71 -14.21
CA ASP A 3 24.45 -12.60 -12.97
C ASP A 3 23.12 -11.97 -13.14
N LEU A 4 23.00 -11.01 -13.98
CA LEU A 4 21.76 -10.42 -14.22
C LEU A 4 20.84 -11.41 -14.83
N LEU A 5 21.34 -12.24 -15.69
CA LEU A 5 20.52 -13.24 -16.31
C LEU A 5 20.18 -14.33 -15.35
N CYS A 6 20.95 -14.53 -14.31
CA CYS A 6 20.70 -15.59 -13.38
C CYS A 6 19.85 -15.18 -12.20
N THR A 7 19.62 -13.89 -12.03
CA THR A 7 18.81 -13.45 -10.92
C THR A 7 17.37 -13.83 -11.18
N ARG A 8 16.80 -14.62 -10.30
CA ARG A 8 15.42 -15.00 -10.42
C ARG A 8 14.56 -14.00 -9.72
N HIS A 9 13.43 -13.70 -10.31
CA HIS A 9 12.44 -12.86 -9.70
C HIS A 9 11.26 -13.71 -9.28
N ARG A 10 10.62 -13.29 -8.23
CA ARG A 10 9.51 -14.00 -7.65
C ARG A 10 8.43 -12.98 -7.34
N LEU A 11 7.19 -13.43 -7.32
CA LEU A 11 6.07 -12.57 -6.98
C LEU A 11 5.99 -12.43 -5.46
N TYR A 12 5.95 -11.21 -5.00
CA TYR A 12 5.81 -10.90 -3.58
C TYR A 12 4.58 -10.04 -3.35
N ALA A 13 4.10 -10.05 -2.13
CA ALA A 13 3.03 -9.16 -1.71
C ALA A 13 3.55 -8.26 -0.61
N LEU A 14 3.30 -6.96 -0.76
CA LEU A 14 3.70 -5.95 0.22
C LEU A 14 2.45 -5.36 0.82
N ARG A 15 2.47 -5.11 2.11
CA ARG A 15 1.35 -4.49 2.78
C ARG A 15 1.72 -3.09 3.24
N GLY A 16 0.74 -2.23 3.28
CA GLY A 16 0.93 -0.91 3.82
C GLY A 16 -0.34 -0.36 4.40
N ALA A 17 -0.22 0.66 5.22
CA ALA A 17 -1.38 1.34 5.76
C ALA A 17 -1.02 2.75 6.18
N THR A 18 -1.99 3.64 6.11
CA THR A 18 -1.85 5.00 6.59
C THR A 18 -3.20 5.47 7.10
N ARG A 19 -3.20 6.36 8.07
CA ARG A 19 -4.41 7.07 8.44
C ARG A 19 -4.44 8.39 7.69
N CYS A 20 -5.60 8.99 7.59
CA CYS A 20 -5.72 10.31 6.98
C CYS A 20 -6.96 11.00 7.48
N LEU A 21 -7.08 12.27 7.20
CA LEU A 21 -8.29 13.03 7.47
C LEU A 21 -9.26 12.81 6.31
N ASN A 22 -10.56 12.91 6.60
CA ASN A 22 -11.57 12.75 5.55
C ASN A 22 -11.69 14.03 4.75
N GLN A 23 -10.63 14.36 4.04
CA GLN A 23 -10.54 15.56 3.19
C GLN A 23 -9.80 15.14 1.93
N ALA A 24 -10.28 15.56 0.78
CA ALA A 24 -9.72 15.12 -0.50
C ALA A 24 -8.23 15.40 -0.60
N GLU A 25 -7.78 16.57 -0.15
CA GLU A 25 -6.36 16.89 -0.20
C GLU A 25 -5.54 15.95 0.65
N ASP A 26 -6.03 15.61 1.84
CA ASP A 26 -5.27 14.74 2.74
C ASP A 26 -5.27 13.30 2.24
N VAL A 27 -6.37 12.84 1.66
CA VAL A 27 -6.41 11.50 1.08
C VAL A 27 -5.35 11.41 -0.03
N CYS A 28 -5.28 12.39 -0.92
CA CYS A 28 -4.27 12.40 -1.97
C CYS A 28 -2.86 12.43 -1.39
N LYS A 29 -2.63 13.23 -0.37
CA LYS A 29 -1.33 13.34 0.24
C LYS A 29 -0.90 12.04 0.90
N GLN A 30 -1.75 11.47 1.73
CA GLN A 30 -1.38 10.29 2.49
C GLN A 30 -1.25 9.06 1.61
N VAL A 31 -2.11 8.91 0.62
CA VAL A 31 -2.07 7.77 -0.29
C VAL A 31 -0.79 7.84 -1.14
N SER A 32 -0.45 9.03 -1.64
CA SER A 32 0.74 9.15 -2.47
C SER A 32 2.00 8.95 -1.65
N GLN A 33 2.03 9.41 -0.40
CA GLN A 33 3.18 9.19 0.46
C GLN A 33 3.32 7.72 0.84
N LEU A 34 2.21 7.04 1.06
CA LEU A 34 2.24 5.61 1.35
C LEU A 34 2.79 4.86 0.14
N TYR A 35 2.29 5.16 -1.03
CA TYR A 35 2.73 4.51 -2.27
C TYR A 35 4.23 4.74 -2.49
N ASP A 36 4.67 5.97 -2.41
CA ASP A 36 6.09 6.30 -2.62
C ASP A 36 6.97 5.58 -1.60
N SER A 37 6.55 5.51 -0.35
CA SER A 37 7.30 4.83 0.69
C SER A 37 7.40 3.33 0.43
N ILE A 38 6.33 2.71 -0.03
CA ILE A 38 6.36 1.27 -0.33
C ILE A 38 7.37 0.99 -1.44
N LEU A 39 7.37 1.79 -2.48
CA LEU A 39 8.32 1.59 -3.56
C LEU A 39 9.75 1.85 -3.10
N GLU A 40 9.96 2.94 -2.40
CA GLU A 40 11.30 3.31 -1.96
C GLU A 40 11.89 2.29 -1.00
N LYS A 41 11.13 1.88 0.00
CA LYS A 41 11.65 0.96 1.00
C LYS A 41 11.88 -0.45 0.48
N ASN A 42 11.28 -0.77 -0.63
CA ASN A 42 11.47 -2.09 -1.25
C ASN A 42 12.37 -2.01 -2.49
N GLY A 43 12.86 -0.83 -2.82
CA GLY A 43 13.78 -0.67 -3.94
C GLY A 43 13.17 -1.05 -5.28
N ILE A 44 11.88 -0.81 -5.47
CA ILE A 44 11.22 -1.15 -6.73
C ILE A 44 10.68 0.09 -7.40
N THR A 45 10.43 -0.04 -8.69
CA THR A 45 9.77 0.99 -9.45
C THR A 45 8.40 0.49 -9.87
N GLU A 46 7.60 1.37 -10.41
CA GLU A 46 6.21 1.06 -10.73
C GLU A 46 6.09 -0.10 -11.71
N ASP A 47 7.04 -0.27 -12.61
CA ASP A 47 6.94 -1.34 -13.58
C ASP A 47 7.16 -2.73 -12.98
N ALA A 48 7.59 -2.85 -11.75
CA ALA A 48 7.67 -4.14 -11.07
C ALA A 48 6.32 -4.55 -10.48
N ILE A 49 5.35 -3.64 -10.44
CA ILE A 49 4.08 -3.90 -9.78
C ILE A 49 3.11 -4.56 -10.74
N VAL A 50 2.45 -5.61 -10.25
CA VAL A 50 1.44 -6.32 -11.02
C VAL A 50 0.06 -5.75 -10.70
N SER A 51 -0.23 -5.51 -9.45
CA SER A 51 -1.52 -4.98 -9.05
C SER A 51 -1.41 -4.27 -7.71
N LEU A 52 -2.32 -3.37 -7.46
CA LEU A 52 -2.36 -2.61 -6.22
C LEU A 52 -3.82 -2.51 -5.80
N ILE A 53 -4.12 -2.98 -4.61
CA ILE A 53 -5.47 -2.92 -4.08
C ILE A 53 -5.44 -2.07 -2.83
N PHE A 54 -6.32 -1.08 -2.77
CA PHE A 54 -6.52 -0.29 -1.56
C PHE A 54 -7.82 -0.72 -0.90
N SER A 55 -7.85 -0.66 0.41
CA SER A 55 -9.12 -0.67 1.13
C SER A 55 -9.18 0.60 1.95
N GLN A 56 -10.37 1.10 2.18
CA GLN A 56 -10.53 2.29 3.02
C GLN A 56 -11.74 2.10 3.92
N THR A 57 -11.64 2.63 5.12
CA THR A 57 -12.72 2.53 6.09
C THR A 57 -13.88 3.40 5.64
N GLY A 58 -15.09 3.04 6.06
CA GLY A 58 -16.30 3.72 5.59
C GLY A 58 -16.39 5.18 5.98
N ASP A 59 -15.63 5.60 7.00
CA ASP A 59 -15.61 6.99 7.42
C ASP A 59 -14.76 7.86 6.47
N LEU A 60 -14.06 7.25 5.51
CA LEU A 60 -13.36 7.99 4.48
C LEU A 60 -14.22 7.94 3.22
N ASP A 61 -15.14 8.87 3.12
CA ASP A 61 -16.11 8.86 2.03
C ASP A 61 -15.95 10.03 1.05
N VAL A 62 -14.93 10.84 1.24
CA VAL A 62 -14.77 12.03 0.40
C VAL A 62 -14.10 11.70 -0.93
N LEU A 63 -13.28 10.68 -1.00
CA LEU A 63 -12.53 10.39 -2.22
C LEU A 63 -12.06 8.93 -2.20
N ASN A 64 -12.17 8.27 -3.33
CA ASN A 64 -11.68 6.90 -3.52
C ASN A 64 -10.15 6.93 -3.53
N SER A 65 -9.51 6.06 -2.76
CA SER A 65 -8.06 6.05 -2.62
C SER A 65 -7.34 5.75 -3.93
N ALA A 66 -7.91 4.90 -4.77
CA ALA A 66 -7.30 4.61 -6.07
C ALA A 66 -7.36 5.85 -6.97
N ALA A 67 -8.50 6.53 -6.98
CA ALA A 67 -8.64 7.77 -7.74
C ALA A 67 -7.68 8.83 -7.21
N ALA A 68 -7.51 8.89 -5.88
CA ALA A 68 -6.61 9.85 -5.26
C ALA A 68 -5.18 9.63 -5.75
N LEU A 69 -4.74 8.38 -5.82
CA LEU A 69 -3.38 8.09 -6.27
C LEU A 69 -3.19 8.54 -7.72
N ARG A 70 -4.16 8.25 -8.58
CA ARG A 70 -4.06 8.67 -9.97
C ARG A 70 -4.08 10.17 -10.14
N GLN A 71 -4.83 10.87 -9.30
CA GLN A 71 -4.87 12.34 -9.37
C GLN A 71 -3.50 12.94 -9.09
N THR A 72 -2.64 12.23 -8.38
CA THR A 72 -1.30 12.74 -8.08
C THR A 72 -0.31 12.35 -9.17
N GLY A 73 -0.78 11.77 -10.26
CA GLY A 73 0.09 11.40 -11.39
C GLY A 73 0.78 10.06 -11.25
N ARG A 74 0.36 9.25 -10.28
CA ARG A 74 0.98 7.94 -10.03
C ARG A 74 0.08 6.83 -10.51
N ALA A 75 0.68 5.67 -10.76
CA ALA A 75 -0.03 4.42 -11.05
C ALA A 75 -0.96 4.49 -12.26
N GLY A 76 -0.60 5.30 -13.25
CA GLY A 76 -1.50 5.50 -14.37
C GLY A 76 -1.79 4.25 -15.17
N GLU A 77 -0.81 3.35 -15.27
CA GLU A 77 -0.98 2.13 -16.05
C GLU A 77 -1.20 0.90 -15.19
N LEU A 78 -1.31 1.03 -13.89
CA LEU A 78 -1.43 -0.13 -13.03
C LEU A 78 -2.84 -0.66 -12.93
N ALA A 79 -2.95 -1.94 -12.68
CA ALA A 79 -4.21 -2.55 -12.28
C ALA A 79 -4.47 -2.14 -10.85
N LEU A 80 -5.34 -1.15 -10.68
CA LEU A 80 -5.56 -0.47 -9.43
C LEU A 80 -7.00 -0.64 -9.03
N PHE A 81 -7.23 -0.94 -7.76
CA PHE A 81 -8.56 -1.23 -7.28
C PHE A 81 -8.74 -0.70 -5.87
N ALA A 82 -9.91 -0.25 -5.53
CA ALA A 82 -10.22 0.18 -4.18
C ALA A 82 -11.49 -0.51 -3.71
N VAL A 83 -11.48 -0.97 -2.48
CA VAL A 83 -12.61 -1.64 -1.87
C VAL A 83 -12.88 -1.03 -0.50
N GLN A 84 -14.02 -1.30 0.07
CA GLN A 84 -14.32 -0.83 1.40
C GLN A 84 -13.77 -1.83 2.41
N GLU A 85 -13.13 -1.33 3.45
CA GLU A 85 -12.63 -2.16 4.52
C GLU A 85 -13.81 -2.75 5.28
N ALA A 86 -13.72 -4.01 5.67
CA ALA A 86 -14.78 -4.63 6.44
C ALA A 86 -14.96 -3.88 7.76
N GLU A 87 -16.21 -3.66 8.13
CA GLU A 87 -16.49 -2.98 9.39
C GLU A 87 -16.45 -3.99 10.51
N THR A 88 -15.60 -3.81 11.45
CA THR A 88 -15.51 -4.69 12.62
C THR A 88 -15.36 -3.82 13.86
N ALA A 89 -15.71 -4.40 15.00
CA ALA A 89 -15.52 -3.72 16.25
C ALA A 89 -14.03 -3.47 16.45
N ASN A 90 -13.66 -2.33 16.96
CA ASN A 90 -12.28 -1.97 17.22
C ASN A 90 -11.41 -1.78 15.97
N ALA A 91 -12.02 -1.62 14.82
CA ALA A 91 -11.26 -1.30 13.62
C ALA A 91 -10.66 0.10 13.78
N LEU A 92 -9.44 0.27 13.31
CA LEU A 92 -8.78 1.58 13.36
C LEU A 92 -9.50 2.52 12.40
N PRO A 93 -9.99 3.66 12.87
CA PRO A 93 -10.76 4.57 12.01
C PRO A 93 -9.87 5.36 11.05
N TYR A 94 -10.47 5.90 10.02
CA TYR A 94 -9.83 6.79 9.05
C TYR A 94 -8.55 6.17 8.50
N THR A 95 -8.66 4.94 8.03
CA THR A 95 -7.50 4.16 7.63
C THR A 95 -7.62 3.68 6.19
N ILE A 96 -6.50 3.76 5.47
CA ILE A 96 -6.36 3.20 4.14
C ILE A 96 -5.29 2.14 4.22
N ARG A 97 -5.57 0.95 3.68
CA ARG A 97 -4.58 -0.13 3.61
C ARG A 97 -4.27 -0.39 2.15
N ALA A 98 -3.08 -0.88 1.89
CA ALA A 98 -2.63 -1.21 0.55
C ALA A 98 -2.10 -2.62 0.50
N LEU A 99 -2.36 -3.32 -0.58
CA LEU A 99 -1.77 -4.62 -0.86
C LEU A 99 -1.18 -4.51 -2.27
N VAL A 100 0.12 -4.69 -2.38
CA VAL A 100 0.83 -4.53 -3.62
C VAL A 100 1.43 -5.86 -4.02
N HIS A 101 1.10 -6.35 -5.22
CA HIS A 101 1.72 -7.54 -5.77
C HIS A 101 2.79 -7.09 -6.76
N CYS A 102 4.01 -7.53 -6.56
CA CYS A 102 5.12 -7.08 -7.38
C CYS A 102 6.19 -8.15 -7.51
N TYR A 103 7.04 -8.00 -8.50
CA TYR A 103 8.17 -8.91 -8.67
C TYR A 103 9.42 -8.29 -8.06
N MET A 104 10.13 -9.08 -7.29
CA MET A 104 11.42 -8.68 -6.72
C MET A 104 12.36 -9.86 -6.80
N PRO A 105 13.66 -9.66 -6.68
CA PRO A 105 14.61 -10.77 -6.71
C PRO A 105 14.26 -11.81 -5.65
N GLU A 106 14.36 -13.07 -6.01
CA GLU A 106 14.06 -14.14 -5.09
C GLU A 106 14.98 -14.03 -3.87
N GLY A 107 14.45 -14.22 -2.70
CA GLY A 107 15.20 -14.05 -1.47
C GLY A 107 15.10 -12.67 -0.86
N THR A 108 14.39 -11.76 -1.53
CA THR A 108 14.16 -10.42 -0.99
C THR A 108 13.30 -10.53 0.25
N ARG A 109 13.60 -9.70 1.24
CA ARG A 109 12.77 -9.62 2.43
C ARG A 109 11.82 -8.44 2.25
N PRO A 110 10.52 -8.69 2.12
CA PRO A 110 9.56 -7.59 1.93
C PRO A 110 9.54 -6.63 3.11
N CYS A 111 9.43 -5.35 2.81
CA CYS A 111 9.32 -4.33 3.83
C CYS A 111 7.91 -3.75 3.75
N HIS A 112 7.10 -4.04 4.77
CA HIS A 112 5.74 -3.50 4.84
C HIS A 112 5.81 -2.10 5.47
N VAL A 113 4.92 -1.21 5.09
CA VAL A 113 4.99 0.19 5.48
C VAL A 113 3.74 0.62 6.21
N TYR A 114 3.89 1.06 7.44
CA TYR A 114 2.77 1.54 8.24
C TYR A 114 3.13 2.94 8.74
N ARG A 115 2.27 3.90 8.47
CA ARG A 115 2.62 5.29 8.76
C ARG A 115 1.42 6.08 9.26
N ASN A 116 1.69 7.26 9.76
CA ASN A 116 0.69 8.27 10.11
C ASN A 116 -0.38 7.73 11.05
N GLY A 117 0.02 7.00 12.07
CA GLY A 117 -0.92 6.47 13.06
C GLY A 117 -1.36 5.04 12.80
N ALA A 118 -1.01 4.47 11.66
CA ALA A 118 -1.38 3.09 11.35
C ALA A 118 -0.32 2.08 11.82
N GLU A 119 0.71 2.54 12.51
CA GLU A 119 1.78 1.66 12.98
C GLU A 119 1.26 0.59 13.94
N VAL A 120 0.15 0.84 14.59
CA VAL A 120 -0.45 -0.13 15.50
C VAL A 120 -0.90 -1.40 14.78
N LEU A 121 -1.01 -1.34 13.46
CA LEU A 121 -1.44 -2.49 12.69
C LEU A 121 -0.30 -3.43 12.32
N ARG A 122 0.95 -3.09 12.68
CA ARG A 122 2.06 -3.96 12.37
C ARG A 122 1.99 -5.22 13.16
N PRO A 123 2.05 -6.38 12.53
CA PRO A 123 1.98 -7.64 13.24
C PRO A 123 3.07 -7.81 14.28
N GLU A 124 4.27 -7.31 14.01
CA GLU A 124 5.36 -7.48 14.93
C GLU A 124 5.21 -6.67 16.18
N ARG A 125 4.18 -5.88 16.32
CA ARG A 125 3.97 -5.15 17.51
C ARG A 125 3.18 -5.95 18.54
N GLY A 126 3.03 -7.21 18.31
CA GLY A 126 2.41 -8.05 19.28
C GLY A 126 0.94 -8.22 19.21
N SER A 127 0.35 -7.60 18.34
CA SER A 127 -1.00 -7.73 18.26
C SER A 127 -1.27 -8.87 17.50
N ILE A 128 -1.95 -9.70 17.86
CA ILE A 128 -1.98 -10.77 17.21
C ILE A 128 -3.10 -11.06 16.59
N ASN A 129 -3.94 -10.42 16.65
CA ASN A 129 -5.02 -10.78 16.13
C ASN A 129 -5.27 -10.23 14.91
N HIS A 130 -4.59 -10.21 14.08
CA HIS A 130 -5.00 -9.75 12.84
C HIS A 130 -4.79 -10.76 11.77
#